data_ea2f3d9a4c70daba51797c91a2c9b891
#
_entry.id   ea2f3d9a4c70daba51797c91a2c9b891
#
_cell.length_a   1.000
_cell.length_b   1.000
_cell.length_c   1.000
_cell.angle_alpha   90.00
_cell.angle_beta   90.00
_cell.angle_gamma   90.00
#
_symmetry.space_group_name_H-M   'P 1'
#
loop_
_entity.id
_entity.type
_entity.pdbx_description
1 polymer ?
#
loop_
_entity_poly.entity_id
_entity_poly.type
_entity_poly.pdbx_seq_one_letter_code
_entity_poly.pdbx_strand_id
1 'polypeptide(L)'
;MFNLNYVIETKNNYRIDFSAGRDYEEHCQHVRDEKPNLMLRHRIRSYAPETFANMIEQMGAQIAMPLHHNNARASDEDLNAYFKRVNEILQQRGSTARAFNPEPYKWYQICTSILPE
;
A
#
# COMPACT_ATOMS: atom_id res chain seq x y z
N MET A 1 17.55 -6.06 -16.58
CA MET A 1 16.21 -5.43 -16.59
C MET A 1 16.12 -4.47 -15.40
N PHE A 2 15.78 -3.23 -15.66
CA PHE A 2 15.65 -2.24 -14.62
C PHE A 2 14.19 -2.13 -14.22
N ASN A 3 13.92 -2.28 -12.93
CA ASN A 3 12.61 -2.01 -12.36
C ASN A 3 12.65 -0.60 -11.78
N LEU A 4 11.74 0.24 -12.25
CA LEU A 4 11.65 1.62 -11.79
C LEU A 4 10.49 1.76 -10.82
N ASN A 5 10.75 2.47 -9.75
CA ASN A 5 9.74 2.87 -8.79
C ASN A 5 9.49 4.36 -8.96
N TYR A 6 8.24 4.77 -8.84
CA TYR A 6 7.83 6.15 -9.06
C TYR A 6 7.07 6.69 -7.87
N VAL A 7 7.27 7.96 -7.59
CA VAL A 7 6.35 8.71 -6.75
C VAL A 7 5.66 9.74 -7.64
N ILE A 8 4.35 9.65 -7.72
CA ILE A 8 3.53 10.54 -8.52
C ILE A 8 2.89 11.55 -7.58
N GLU A 9 3.07 12.83 -7.86
CA GLU A 9 2.44 13.91 -7.10
C GLU A 9 1.32 14.53 -7.92
N THR A 10 0.13 14.61 -7.34
CA THR A 10 -1.01 15.26 -7.96
C THR A 10 -1.01 16.76 -7.67
N LYS A 11 -1.87 17.51 -8.36
CA LYS A 11 -2.06 18.96 -8.16
C LYS A 11 -2.33 19.35 -6.71
N ASN A 12 -2.95 18.47 -5.93
CA ASN A 12 -3.35 18.74 -4.54
C ASN A 12 -2.31 18.22 -3.54
N ASN A 13 -1.09 17.99 -3.98
CA ASN A 13 0.00 17.43 -3.15
C ASN A 13 -0.31 16.03 -2.64
N TYR A 14 -1.20 15.29 -3.29
CA TYR A 14 -1.42 13.88 -2.99
C TYR A 14 -0.34 13.06 -3.68
N ARG A 15 0.37 12.24 -2.92
CA ARG A 15 1.51 11.48 -3.43
C ARG A 15 1.19 10.00 -3.45
N ILE A 16 1.50 9.39 -4.58
CA ILE A 16 1.26 7.96 -4.83
C ILE A 16 2.60 7.30 -5.08
N ASP A 17 2.98 6.34 -4.23
CA ASP A 17 4.10 5.47 -4.47
C ASP A 17 3.67 4.33 -5.38
N PHE A 18 4.30 4.22 -6.51
CA PHE A 18 4.03 3.19 -7.51
C PHE A 18 5.28 2.33 -7.66
N SER A 19 5.21 1.10 -7.17
CA SER A 19 6.33 0.17 -7.22
C SER A 19 5.95 -1.12 -7.91
N ALA A 20 6.56 -1.37 -9.05
CA ALA A 20 6.36 -2.58 -9.84
C ALA A 20 7.50 -3.60 -9.70
N GLY A 21 8.53 -3.27 -8.95
CA GLY A 21 9.72 -4.08 -8.77
C GLY A 21 9.82 -4.73 -7.40
N ARG A 22 10.98 -5.27 -7.11
CA ARG A 22 11.28 -5.78 -5.78
C ARG A 22 11.39 -4.63 -4.79
N ASP A 23 10.75 -4.81 -3.66
CA ASP A 23 10.78 -3.85 -2.58
C ASP A 23 11.67 -4.36 -1.47
N TYR A 24 12.58 -3.52 -1.06
CA TYR A 24 13.39 -3.73 0.12
C TYR A 24 13.01 -2.69 1.16
N GLU A 25 13.26 -2.99 2.41
CA GLU A 25 13.05 -2.04 3.50
C GLU A 25 13.75 -0.70 3.23
N GLU A 26 14.93 -0.76 2.64
CA GLU A 26 15.69 0.44 2.25
C GLU A 26 14.89 1.33 1.30
N HIS A 27 14.19 0.73 0.34
CA HIS A 27 13.33 1.49 -0.58
C HIS A 27 12.22 2.20 0.18
N CYS A 28 11.59 1.54 1.13
CA CYS A 28 10.55 2.14 1.95
C CYS A 28 11.06 3.35 2.73
N GLN A 29 12.28 3.29 3.23
CA GLN A 29 12.91 4.42 3.91
C GLN A 29 13.15 5.61 2.98
N HIS A 30 13.60 5.34 1.75
CA HIS A 30 13.78 6.40 0.75
C HIS A 30 12.46 7.07 0.38
N VAL A 31 11.44 6.27 0.13
CA VAL A 31 10.12 6.79 -0.27
C VAL A 31 9.45 7.52 0.89
N ARG A 32 9.77 7.16 2.12
CA ARG A 32 9.25 7.85 3.30
C ARG A 32 9.53 9.36 3.28
N ASP A 33 10.70 9.75 2.80
CA ASP A 33 11.07 11.16 2.72
C ASP A 33 10.19 11.93 1.73
N GLU A 34 9.62 11.23 0.75
CA GLU A 34 8.67 11.78 -0.21
C GLU A 34 7.23 11.84 0.34
N LYS A 35 6.99 11.30 1.52
CA LYS A 35 5.70 11.31 2.24
C LYS A 35 4.51 10.85 1.39
N PRO A 36 4.53 9.60 0.88
CA PRO A 36 3.42 9.10 0.08
C PRO A 36 2.16 8.92 0.92
N ASN A 37 1.01 9.19 0.30
CA ASN A 37 -0.30 8.96 0.91
C ASN A 37 -0.84 7.58 0.55
N LEU A 38 -0.59 7.14 -0.67
CA LEU A 38 -1.03 5.87 -1.21
C LEU A 38 0.17 5.06 -1.65
N MET A 39 0.18 3.80 -1.28
CA MET A 39 1.21 2.84 -1.60
C MET A 39 0.63 1.76 -2.52
N LEU A 40 1.12 1.67 -3.75
CA LEU A 40 0.74 0.63 -4.71
C LEU A 40 1.88 -0.35 -4.83
N ARG A 41 1.65 -1.60 -4.49
CA ARG A 41 2.70 -2.62 -4.41
C ARG A 41 2.40 -3.86 -5.22
N HIS A 42 3.45 -4.36 -5.86
CA HIS A 42 3.45 -5.62 -6.57
C HIS A 42 3.87 -6.75 -5.62
N ARG A 43 3.36 -7.96 -5.86
CA ARG A 43 3.75 -9.17 -5.12
C ARG A 43 3.58 -9.08 -3.60
N ILE A 44 2.54 -8.44 -3.15
CA ILE A 44 2.27 -8.25 -1.73
C ILE A 44 2.31 -9.57 -0.95
N ARG A 45 1.74 -10.64 -1.51
CA ARG A 45 1.66 -11.94 -0.84
C ARG A 45 2.99 -12.66 -0.67
N SER A 46 4.07 -12.16 -1.28
CA SER A 46 5.41 -12.68 -1.04
C SER A 46 5.95 -12.29 0.33
N TYR A 47 5.32 -11.33 0.99
CA TYR A 47 5.68 -10.89 2.34
C TYR A 47 4.77 -11.50 3.37
N ALA A 48 5.31 -11.80 4.57
CA ALA A 48 4.47 -12.10 5.72
C ALA A 48 3.60 -10.88 6.05
N PRO A 49 2.37 -11.06 6.57
CA PRO A 49 1.52 -9.92 6.92
C PRO A 49 2.20 -8.90 7.86
N GLU A 50 2.98 -9.37 8.81
CA GLU A 50 3.75 -8.52 9.74
C GLU A 50 4.77 -7.67 9.00
N THR A 51 5.46 -8.26 8.02
CA THR A 51 6.45 -7.57 7.20
C THR A 51 5.79 -6.48 6.36
N PHE A 52 4.66 -6.79 5.75
CA PHE A 52 3.94 -5.81 4.95
C PHE A 52 3.39 -4.65 5.80
N ALA A 53 2.89 -4.96 7.00
CA ALA A 53 2.48 -3.94 7.95
C ALA A 53 3.65 -3.02 8.33
N ASN A 54 4.83 -3.60 8.56
CA ASN A 54 6.05 -2.82 8.82
C ASN A 54 6.38 -1.88 7.66
N MET A 55 6.26 -2.37 6.42
CA MET A 55 6.53 -1.57 5.23
C MET A 55 5.57 -0.39 5.13
N ILE A 56 4.29 -0.60 5.39
CA ILE A 56 3.29 0.46 5.39
C ILE A 56 3.63 1.54 6.43
N GLU A 57 3.99 1.11 7.64
CA GLU A 57 4.36 2.04 8.71
C GLU A 57 5.65 2.79 8.41
N GLN A 58 6.67 2.10 7.89
CA GLN A 58 7.93 2.73 7.51
C GLN A 58 7.74 3.77 6.42
N MET A 59 6.89 3.49 5.45
CA MET A 59 6.60 4.42 4.38
C MET A 59 5.71 5.59 4.84
N GLY A 60 4.91 5.38 5.86
CA GLY A 60 3.97 6.38 6.36
C GLY A 60 2.75 6.57 5.48
N ALA A 61 2.45 5.61 4.60
CA ALA A 61 1.27 5.66 3.75
C ALA A 61 0.00 5.41 4.57
N GLN A 62 -1.09 6.05 4.15
CA GLN A 62 -2.40 5.87 4.79
C GLN A 62 -3.14 4.68 4.21
N ILE A 63 -2.94 4.42 2.92
CA ILE A 63 -3.62 3.34 2.19
C ILE A 63 -2.58 2.57 1.40
N ALA A 64 -2.68 1.24 1.44
CA ALA A 64 -1.88 0.34 0.62
C ALA A 64 -2.81 -0.51 -0.24
N MET A 65 -2.53 -0.59 -1.53
CA MET A 65 -3.30 -1.35 -2.51
C MET A 65 -2.41 -2.27 -3.31
N PRO A 66 -2.93 -3.39 -3.83
CA PRO A 66 -2.16 -4.32 -4.64
C PRO A 66 -2.05 -3.85 -6.09
N LEU A 67 -0.93 -4.23 -6.73
CA LEU A 67 -0.74 -4.21 -8.17
C LEU A 67 -0.55 -5.64 -8.67
N HIS A 68 -1.00 -5.92 -9.88
CA HIS A 68 -0.78 -7.23 -10.54
C HIS A 68 -1.22 -8.42 -9.69
N HIS A 69 -2.36 -8.32 -9.05
CA HIS A 69 -2.87 -9.38 -8.19
C HIS A 69 -3.78 -10.38 -8.90
N ASN A 70 -4.16 -10.11 -10.14
CA ASN A 70 -5.12 -10.89 -10.91
C ASN A 70 -4.50 -12.05 -11.70
N ASN A 71 -3.41 -12.63 -11.22
CA ASN A 71 -2.86 -13.82 -11.83
C ASN A 71 -3.62 -15.08 -11.35
N ALA A 72 -3.50 -16.16 -12.12
CA ALA A 72 -4.26 -17.40 -11.88
C ALA A 72 -3.91 -18.12 -10.56
N ARG A 73 -2.88 -17.71 -9.86
CA ARG A 73 -2.42 -18.36 -8.62
C ARG A 73 -2.90 -17.67 -7.35
N ALA A 74 -3.51 -16.50 -7.49
CA ALA A 74 -3.97 -15.72 -6.35
C ALA A 74 -5.47 -15.49 -6.47
N SER A 75 -6.25 -16.03 -5.52
CA SER A 75 -7.67 -15.72 -5.45
C SER A 75 -7.89 -14.42 -4.71
N ASP A 76 -8.99 -13.72 -5.01
CA ASP A 76 -9.39 -12.52 -4.28
C ASP A 76 -9.66 -12.84 -2.80
N GLU A 77 -10.18 -14.02 -2.52
CA GLU A 77 -10.43 -14.48 -1.15
C GLU A 77 -9.15 -14.55 -0.33
N ASP A 78 -8.10 -15.14 -0.92
CA ASP A 78 -6.80 -15.23 -0.25
C ASP A 78 -6.18 -13.85 -0.02
N LEU A 79 -6.30 -12.96 -0.99
CA LEU A 79 -5.78 -11.61 -0.86
C LEU A 79 -6.56 -10.82 0.19
N ASN A 80 -7.87 -10.98 0.23
CA ASN A 80 -8.71 -10.33 1.23
C ASN A 80 -8.41 -10.86 2.64
N ALA A 81 -8.18 -12.15 2.80
CA ALA A 81 -7.77 -12.75 4.07
C ALA A 81 -6.40 -12.21 4.52
N TYR A 82 -5.46 -12.08 3.59
CA TYR A 82 -4.16 -11.50 3.84
C TYR A 82 -4.27 -10.04 4.31
N PHE A 83 -5.06 -9.22 3.62
CA PHE A 83 -5.25 -7.82 4.00
C PHE A 83 -5.99 -7.67 5.32
N LYS A 84 -6.94 -8.56 5.59
CA LYS A 84 -7.60 -8.59 6.91
C LYS A 84 -6.57 -8.77 8.03
N ARG A 85 -5.64 -9.69 7.85
CA ARG A 85 -4.59 -9.92 8.84
C ARG A 85 -3.65 -8.71 8.97
N VAL A 86 -3.26 -8.10 7.85
CA VAL A 86 -2.43 -6.88 7.86
C VAL A 86 -3.15 -5.77 8.62
N ASN A 87 -4.43 -5.58 8.36
CA ASN A 87 -5.23 -4.55 9.03
C ASN A 87 -5.39 -4.80 10.53
N GLU A 88 -5.54 -6.06 10.93
CA GLU A 88 -5.56 -6.43 12.37
C GLU A 88 -4.26 -6.03 13.05
N ILE A 89 -3.13 -6.29 12.41
CA ILE A 89 -1.81 -5.92 12.95
C ILE A 89 -1.68 -4.41 13.06
N LEU A 90 -2.07 -3.67 12.02
CA LEU A 90 -2.02 -2.21 12.03
C LEU A 90 -2.91 -1.63 13.14
N GLN A 91 -4.10 -2.17 13.32
CA GLN A 91 -4.99 -1.75 14.39
C GLN A 91 -4.41 -2.02 15.78
N GLN A 92 -3.82 -3.20 15.98
CA GLN A 92 -3.18 -3.54 17.25
C GLN A 92 -2.03 -2.60 17.60
N ARG A 93 -1.38 -2.03 16.59
CA ARG A 93 -0.30 -1.06 16.77
C ARG A 93 -0.79 0.38 16.89
N GLY A 94 -2.09 0.62 16.83
CA GLY A 94 -2.67 1.95 16.90
C GLY A 94 -2.54 2.75 15.61
N SER A 95 -2.18 2.11 14.50
CA SER A 95 -2.09 2.77 13.20
C SER A 95 -3.47 2.97 12.57
N THR A 96 -3.67 4.11 11.93
CA THR A 96 -4.88 4.38 11.13
C THR A 96 -4.73 3.95 9.68
N ALA A 97 -3.53 3.54 9.26
CA ALA A 97 -3.28 3.04 7.91
C ALA A 97 -4.04 1.74 7.66
N ARG A 98 -4.45 1.52 6.41
CA ARG A 98 -5.19 0.31 6.03
C ARG A 98 -4.75 -0.19 4.67
N ALA A 99 -4.74 -1.51 4.53
CA ALA A 99 -4.62 -2.20 3.25
C ALA A 99 -6.02 -2.40 2.66
N PHE A 100 -6.15 -2.19 1.36
CA PHE A 100 -7.43 -2.24 0.67
C PHE A 100 -7.27 -2.93 -0.69
N ASN A 101 -8.17 -3.88 -0.99
CA ASN A 101 -8.21 -4.55 -2.28
C ASN A 101 -9.44 -4.05 -3.06
N PRO A 102 -9.26 -3.14 -4.04
CA PRO A 102 -10.39 -2.61 -4.80
C PRO A 102 -10.99 -3.70 -5.71
N GLU A 103 -12.31 -3.71 -5.85
CA GLU A 103 -13.00 -4.61 -6.77
C GLU A 103 -12.79 -4.13 -8.22
N PRO A 104 -12.59 -5.05 -9.19
CA PRO A 104 -12.48 -4.68 -10.60
C PRO A 104 -13.76 -3.98 -11.10
N TYR A 105 -13.58 -3.05 -12.02
CA TYR A 105 -14.67 -2.31 -12.68
C TYR A 105 -15.53 -1.46 -11.75
N LYS A 106 -15.03 -1.16 -10.55
CA LYS A 106 -15.66 -0.21 -9.63
C LYS A 106 -14.86 1.08 -9.57
N TRP A 107 -15.55 2.18 -9.46
CA TRP A 107 -14.94 3.47 -9.18
C TRP A 107 -14.86 3.68 -7.67
N TYR A 108 -13.72 4.19 -7.24
CA TYR A 108 -13.49 4.52 -5.84
C TYR A 108 -13.03 5.95 -5.72
N GLN A 109 -13.46 6.60 -4.68
CA GLN A 109 -13.01 7.95 -4.35
C GLN A 109 -12.20 7.88 -3.07
N ILE A 110 -10.97 8.40 -3.13
CA ILE A 110 -10.13 8.52 -1.94
C ILE A 110 -10.29 9.95 -1.45
N CYS A 111 -10.80 10.07 -0.23
CA CYS A 111 -11.00 11.37 0.40
C CYS A 111 -9.95 11.59 1.46
N THR A 112 -9.26 12.73 1.36
CA THR A 112 -8.43 13.23 2.45
C THR A 112 -9.18 14.35 3.12
N SER A 113 -9.32 14.29 4.44
CA SER A 113 -9.96 15.35 5.20
C SER A 113 -8.96 16.00 6.13
N ILE A 114 -9.02 17.32 6.18
CA ILE A 114 -8.35 18.08 7.22
C ILE A 114 -9.35 18.19 8.37
N LEU A 115 -9.01 17.62 9.51
CA LEU A 115 -9.85 17.74 10.69
C LEU A 115 -9.52 19.08 11.35
N PRO A 116 -10.49 19.95 11.54
CA PRO A 116 -10.25 21.18 12.31
C PRO A 116 -9.91 20.83 13.74
N GLU A 117 -8.92 21.48 14.25
CA GLU A 117 -8.55 21.37 15.65
C GLU A 117 -9.57 22.08 16.53
#